data_3264060550ee03448254b3a6e495fac7
#
_entry.id   3264060550ee03448254b3a6e495fac7
#
_cell.length_a   1.000
_cell.length_b   1.000
_cell.length_c   1.000
_cell.angle_alpha   90.00
_cell.angle_beta   90.00
_cell.angle_gamma   90.00
#
_symmetry.space_group_name_H-M   'P 1'
#
loop_
_entity.id
_entity.type
_entity.pdbx_description
1 polymer ?
#
loop_
_entity_poly.entity_id
_entity_poly.type
_entity_poly.pdbx_seq_one_letter_code
_entity_poly.pdbx_strand_id
1 'polypeptide(L)' 'MRRAAAISAALGRAPGGKVTLLDPRPLVKVRVVYGRAVAYTPTHVLHEWVRAGEYHCRWDEKRQVHRVSADEWDGEDLGA' A
#
# COMPACT_ATOMS: atom_id res chain seq x y z
N MET A 1 8.90 -11.90 -6.71
CA MET A 1 8.34 -10.91 -7.65
C MET A 1 8.95 -9.54 -7.42
N ARG A 2 9.22 -8.82 -8.47
CA ARG A 2 9.79 -7.49 -8.35
C ARG A 2 8.71 -6.48 -8.00
N ARG A 3 9.04 -5.57 -7.09
CA ARG A 3 8.14 -4.51 -6.62
C ARG A 3 7.54 -3.70 -7.75
N ALA A 4 8.39 -3.23 -8.65
CA ALA A 4 7.94 -2.37 -9.75
C ALA A 4 6.92 -3.09 -10.63
N ALA A 5 7.14 -4.37 -10.91
CA ALA A 5 6.22 -5.16 -11.73
C ALA A 5 4.88 -5.36 -11.01
N ALA A 6 4.92 -5.63 -9.69
CA ALA A 6 3.71 -5.79 -8.90
C ALA A 6 2.90 -4.51 -8.84
N ILE A 7 3.56 -3.37 -8.63
CA ILE A 7 2.92 -2.06 -8.58
C ILE A 7 2.31 -1.73 -9.95
N SER A 8 3.08 -1.91 -11.02
CA SER A 8 2.61 -1.63 -12.36
C SER A 8 1.36 -2.45 -12.72
N ALA A 9 1.39 -3.74 -12.39
CA ALA A 9 0.24 -4.62 -12.62
C ALA A 9 -0.97 -4.16 -11.81
N ALA A 10 -0.78 -3.78 -10.54
CA ALA A 10 -1.86 -3.31 -9.68
C ALA A 10 -2.44 -2.00 -10.20
N LEU A 11 -1.60 -1.07 -10.66
CA LEU A 11 -2.07 0.20 -11.22
C LEU A 11 -2.93 -0.01 -12.45
N GLY A 12 -2.61 -1.03 -13.26
CA GLY A 12 -3.42 -1.38 -14.43
C GLY A 12 -4.79 -1.94 -14.09
N ARG A 13 -5.00 -2.36 -12.84
CA ARG A 13 -6.27 -2.90 -12.37
C ARG A 13 -6.96 -1.98 -11.37
N ALA A 14 -6.62 -0.70 -11.37
CA ALA A 14 -7.11 0.25 -10.37
C ALA A 14 -8.64 0.32 -10.35
N PRO A 15 -9.28 0.10 -9.20
CA PRO A 15 -10.72 0.25 -9.07
C PRO A 15 -11.09 1.70 -8.78
N GLY A 16 -12.27 2.13 -9.21
CA GLY A 16 -12.85 3.38 -8.75
C GLY A 16 -12.40 4.65 -9.46
N GLY A 17 -11.68 4.55 -10.56
CA GLY A 17 -11.39 5.71 -11.39
C GLY A 17 -9.94 6.17 -11.37
N LYS A 18 -9.74 7.48 -11.37
CA LYS A 18 -8.41 8.07 -11.54
C LYS A 18 -7.45 7.73 -10.41
N VAL A 19 -6.25 7.30 -10.77
CA VAL A 19 -5.19 6.97 -9.81
C VAL A 19 -4.32 8.18 -9.52
N THR A 20 -4.06 8.41 -8.23
CA THR A 20 -3.09 9.40 -7.77
C THR A 20 -1.96 8.68 -7.05
N LEU A 21 -0.74 8.87 -7.49
CA LEU A 21 0.43 8.30 -6.83
C LEU A 21 0.80 9.12 -5.59
N LEU A 22 1.27 8.44 -4.56
CA LEU A 22 1.68 9.07 -3.31
C LEU A 22 3.20 9.11 -3.20
N ASP A 23 3.74 10.30 -2.86
CA ASP A 23 5.17 10.49 -2.67
C ASP A 23 5.38 11.64 -1.67
N PRO A 24 5.92 11.38 -0.47
CA PRO A 24 6.32 10.07 0.03
C PRO A 24 5.10 9.17 0.30
N ARG A 25 5.36 7.87 0.41
CA ARG A 25 4.32 6.89 0.68
C ARG A 25 4.05 6.84 2.18
N PRO A 26 2.85 7.23 2.64
CA PRO A 26 2.58 7.25 4.08
C PRO A 26 2.50 5.86 4.68
N LEU A 27 2.85 5.78 5.95
CA LEU A 27 2.71 4.55 6.73
C LEU A 27 1.24 4.32 7.04
N VAL A 28 0.78 3.11 6.76
CA VAL A 28 -0.63 2.74 6.97
C VAL A 28 -0.74 1.34 7.54
N LYS A 29 -1.93 1.01 8.02
CA LYS A 29 -2.28 -0.36 8.35
C LYS A 29 -3.66 -0.71 7.82
N VAL A 30 -3.84 -1.96 7.46
CA VAL A 30 -5.14 -2.55 7.13
C VAL A 30 -5.29 -3.74 8.06
N ARG A 31 -6.24 -3.67 9.00
CA ARG A 31 -6.38 -4.65 10.09
C ARG A 31 -5.07 -4.71 10.87
N VAL A 32 -4.37 -5.85 10.82
CA VAL A 32 -3.10 -6.04 11.53
C VAL A 32 -1.89 -5.95 10.60
N VAL A 33 -2.11 -5.59 9.34
CA VAL A 33 -1.04 -5.58 8.33
C VAL A 33 -0.53 -4.15 8.17
N TYR A 34 0.72 -3.93 8.50
CA TYR A 34 1.39 -2.64 8.41
C TYR A 34 2.19 -2.56 7.11
N GLY A 35 2.05 -1.46 6.40
CA GLY A 35 2.75 -1.23 5.15
C GLY A 35 2.74 0.24 4.78
N ARG A 36 2.73 0.53 3.49
CA ARG A 36 2.69 1.90 2.97
C ARG A 36 1.61 2.02 1.91
N ALA A 37 1.05 3.22 1.77
CA ALA A 37 0.13 3.53 0.70
C ALA A 37 0.92 4.02 -0.51
N VAL A 38 0.75 3.35 -1.64
CA VAL A 38 1.47 3.65 -2.89
C VAL A 38 0.70 4.65 -3.74
N ALA A 39 -0.62 4.50 -3.78
CA ALA A 39 -1.49 5.27 -4.64
C ALA A 39 -2.91 5.19 -4.12
N TYR A 40 -3.79 6.03 -4.66
CA TYR A 40 -5.21 5.94 -4.31
C TYR A 40 -6.09 6.32 -5.50
N THR A 41 -7.33 5.88 -5.40
CA THR A 41 -8.44 6.32 -6.24
C THR A 41 -9.49 6.95 -5.33
N PRO A 42 -10.61 7.46 -5.83
CA PRO A 42 -11.66 7.95 -4.94
C PRO A 42 -12.20 6.93 -3.94
N THR A 43 -12.08 5.64 -4.23
CA THR A 43 -12.69 4.57 -3.40
C THR A 43 -11.69 3.62 -2.76
N HIS A 44 -10.45 3.54 -3.26
CA HIS A 44 -9.48 2.53 -2.84
C HIS A 44 -8.10 3.11 -2.63
N VAL A 45 -7.28 2.37 -1.88
CA VAL A 45 -5.87 2.70 -1.66
C VAL A 45 -5.04 1.47 -2.03
N LEU A 46 -3.98 1.68 -2.77
CA LEU A 46 -3.03 0.63 -3.10
C LEU A 46 -2.05 0.49 -1.93
N HIS A 47 -2.16 -0.61 -1.21
CA HIS A 47 -1.39 -0.90 -0.01
C HIS A 47 -0.27 -1.90 -0.34
N GLU A 48 0.95 -1.56 0.05
CA GLU A 48 2.10 -2.47 -0.08
C GLU A 48 2.65 -2.83 1.28
N TRP A 49 3.14 -4.06 1.41
CA TRP A 49 3.76 -4.52 2.65
C TRP A 49 4.71 -5.68 2.37
N VAL A 50 5.55 -5.98 3.35
CA VAL A 50 6.44 -7.15 3.33
C VAL A 50 6.07 -8.05 4.49
N ARG A 51 5.99 -9.34 4.23
CA ARG A 51 5.76 -10.34 5.28
C ARG A 51 6.66 -11.54 5.01
N ALA A 52 7.45 -11.91 6.01
CA ALA A 52 8.41 -13.01 5.90
C ALA A 52 9.32 -12.85 4.67
N GLY A 53 9.73 -11.63 4.41
CA GLY A 53 10.61 -11.31 3.30
C GLY A 53 9.92 -11.22 1.94
N GLU A 54 8.62 -11.47 1.86
CA GLU A 54 7.88 -11.39 0.59
C GLU A 54 7.14 -10.08 0.46
N TYR A 55 7.22 -9.49 -0.73
CA TYR A 55 6.52 -8.25 -1.07
C TYR A 55 5.10 -8.55 -1.53
N HIS A 56 4.16 -7.76 -1.01
CA HIS A 56 2.74 -7.83 -1.38
C HIS A 56 2.22 -6.44 -1.71
N CYS A 57 1.22 -6.39 -2.60
CA CYS A 57 0.62 -5.14 -3.03
C CYS A 57 -0.83 -5.41 -3.41
N ARG A 58 -1.77 -4.66 -2.82
CA ARG A 58 -3.20 -4.91 -3.01
C ARG A 58 -4.01 -3.64 -2.87
N TRP A 59 -5.07 -3.53 -3.67
CA TRP A 59 -6.08 -2.49 -3.51
C TRP A 59 -7.01 -2.87 -2.35
N ASP A 60 -7.16 -1.96 -1.39
CA ASP A 60 -8.09 -2.10 -0.28
C ASP A 60 -9.05 -0.92 -0.28
N GLU A 61 -10.27 -1.12 0.18
CA GLU A 61 -11.23 -0.03 0.31
C GLU A 61 -10.69 1.03 1.26
N LYS A 62 -10.90 2.29 0.91
CA LYS A 62 -10.37 3.43 1.68
C LYS A 62 -10.68 3.35 3.17
N ARG A 63 -11.91 2.95 3.51
CA ARG A 63 -12.35 2.87 4.91
C ARG A 63 -11.57 1.88 5.74
N GLN A 64 -10.91 0.92 5.10
CA GLN A 64 -10.14 -0.11 5.79
C GLN A 64 -8.68 0.27 5.99
N VAL A 65 -8.24 1.37 5.38
CA VAL A 65 -6.84 1.79 5.40
C VAL A 65 -6.69 2.96 6.36
N HIS A 66 -5.86 2.80 7.38
CA HIS A 66 -5.65 3.79 8.42
C HIS A 66 -4.21 4.27 8.44
N ARG A 67 -4.02 5.59 8.48
CA ARG A 67 -2.67 6.15 8.65
C ARG A 67 -2.21 5.89 10.07
N VAL A 68 -0.93 5.59 10.21
CA VAL A 68 -0.32 5.38 11.53
C VAL A 68 0.97 6.19 11.62
N SER A 69 1.34 6.55 12.86
CA SER A 69 2.61 7.23 13.10
C SER A 69 3.77 6.24 12.99
N ALA A 70 4.97 6.77 12.83
CA ALA A 70 6.17 5.94 12.81
C ALA A 70 6.31 5.11 14.08
N ASP A 71 5.92 5.67 15.22
CA ASP A 71 5.99 4.97 16.51
C ASP A 71 5.04 3.79 16.59
N GLU A 72 3.89 3.91 15.97
CA GLU A 72 2.86 2.87 15.94
C GLU A 72 3.15 1.77 14.94
N TRP A 73 3.85 2.10 13.87
CA TRP A 73 4.04 1.21 12.74
C TRP A 73 4.90 0.00 13.13
N ASP A 74 4.37 -1.19 12.92
CA ASP A 74 5.01 -2.44 13.33
C ASP A 74 5.11 -3.41 12.15
N GLY A 75 5.51 -2.92 11.00
CA GLY A 75 5.69 -3.74 9.80
C GLY A 75 7.13 -4.14 9.59
N GLU A 76 7.35 -5.01 8.59
CA GLU A 76 8.70 -5.29 8.12
C GLU A 76 9.15 -4.17 7.21
N ASP A 77 10.43 -3.86 7.25
CA ASP A 77 11.02 -2.83 6.40
C ASP A 77 10.79 -3.18 4.92
N LEU A 78 10.26 -2.20 4.19
CA LEU A 78 10.01 -2.35 2.77
C LEU A 78 11.27 -2.22 1.93
N GLY A 79 12.38 -1.85 2.57
CA GLY A 79 13.63 -1.64 1.89
C GLY A 79 13.68 -0.29 1.18
N ALA A 80 14.79 -0.05 0.58
CA ALA A 80 15.02 1.20 -0.15
C ALA A 80 14.45 1.13 -1.56
#